data_79e9003304a88a3d08624988f2276a48
#
_entry.id   79e9003304a88a3d08624988f2276a48
#
_cell.length_a   1.000
_cell.length_b   1.000
_cell.length_c   1.000
_cell.angle_alpha   90.00
_cell.angle_beta   90.00
_cell.angle_gamma   90.00
#
_symmetry.space_group_name_H-M   'P 1'
#
loop_
_entity.id
_entity.type
_entity.pdbx_description
1 polymer ?
#
loop_
_entity_poly.entity_id
_entity_poly.type
_entity_poly.pdbx_seq_one_letter_code
_entity_poly.pdbx_strand_id
1 'polypeptide(L)'
;MEYKPNGHETIKSALFVDFDNVFSGLRKLDEDAAKHFATNPGRWLAWLERGLRKETSSPDTFHERSVLIRRCYLNPIAFGKYRRYFTQNAFSISDCPPLTQQGKNSTDIHMALDILDTLGHPTRFDEFIIFSGDSDFTPVLLRLRAYDRRTLIMTGAAAAQSYKAASDLVINGHRFIAEGLTGLKDEESDNVKSFAQSVKRLSVENGLRSLSARLPNFTTT
;
A
#
# COMPACT_ATOMS: atom_id res chain seq x y z
N MET A 1 27.25 -29.25 5.97
CA MET A 1 25.94 -28.88 6.57
C MET A 1 25.43 -27.70 5.79
N GLU A 2 24.56 -27.91 4.79
CA GLU A 2 23.94 -26.83 4.01
C GLU A 2 22.85 -26.22 4.84
N TYR A 3 22.98 -24.91 5.12
CA TYR A 3 21.94 -24.10 5.71
C TYR A 3 20.80 -23.95 4.67
N LYS A 4 19.70 -24.68 4.84
CA LYS A 4 18.44 -24.40 4.15
C LYS A 4 17.75 -23.27 4.89
N PRO A 5 17.66 -22.05 4.35
CA PRO A 5 16.83 -21.03 4.94
C PRO A 5 15.37 -21.49 4.86
N ASN A 6 14.64 -21.41 5.96
CA ASN A 6 13.20 -21.59 6.00
C ASN A 6 12.60 -20.65 4.95
N GLY A 7 11.92 -21.23 3.94
CA GLY A 7 11.57 -20.54 2.70
C GLY A 7 10.42 -19.56 2.82
N HIS A 8 10.64 -18.43 3.49
CA HIS A 8 9.84 -17.23 3.29
C HIS A 8 10.47 -16.43 2.16
N GLU A 9 10.05 -16.70 0.94
CA GLU A 9 10.50 -15.95 -0.22
C GLU A 9 9.71 -14.62 -0.28
N THR A 10 10.39 -13.52 0.03
CA THR A 10 9.80 -12.18 -0.02
C THR A 10 9.78 -11.69 -1.46
N ILE A 11 8.60 -11.38 -1.99
CA ILE A 11 8.42 -10.81 -3.33
C ILE A 11 8.88 -9.35 -3.33
N LYS A 12 9.92 -9.03 -4.10
CA LYS A 12 10.37 -7.66 -4.30
C LYS A 12 9.46 -6.97 -5.30
N SER A 13 8.71 -5.98 -4.84
CA SER A 13 7.70 -5.29 -5.65
C SER A 13 8.05 -3.83 -5.88
N ALA A 14 7.67 -3.31 -7.05
CA ALA A 14 7.70 -1.90 -7.40
C ALA A 14 6.26 -1.41 -7.65
N LEU A 15 5.86 -0.33 -6.96
CA LEU A 15 4.51 0.23 -6.98
C LEU A 15 4.49 1.58 -7.70
N PHE A 16 3.58 1.71 -8.65
CA PHE A 16 3.32 2.90 -9.44
C PHE A 16 1.85 3.27 -9.35
N VAL A 17 1.55 4.49 -8.91
CA VAL A 17 0.20 4.96 -8.63
C VAL A 17 -0.12 6.16 -9.51
N ASP A 18 -1.05 5.98 -10.45
CA ASP A 18 -1.73 7.07 -11.12
C ASP A 18 -2.82 7.62 -10.18
N PHE A 19 -2.46 8.66 -9.44
CA PHE A 19 -3.34 9.21 -8.39
C PHE A 19 -4.67 9.68 -8.96
N ASP A 20 -4.64 10.43 -10.06
CA ASP A 20 -5.81 11.07 -10.64
C ASP A 20 -6.83 10.03 -11.13
N ASN A 21 -6.35 8.99 -11.81
CA ASN A 21 -7.16 7.89 -12.31
C ASN A 21 -7.80 7.10 -11.16
N VAL A 22 -6.99 6.70 -10.18
CA VAL A 22 -7.46 5.93 -9.02
C VAL A 22 -8.45 6.72 -8.19
N PHE A 23 -8.11 7.96 -7.83
CA PHE A 23 -8.99 8.83 -7.04
C PHE A 23 -10.34 9.05 -7.71
N SER A 24 -10.31 9.35 -9.02
CA SER A 24 -11.53 9.56 -9.81
C SER A 24 -12.36 8.29 -9.95
N GLY A 25 -11.72 7.14 -10.12
CA GLY A 25 -12.37 5.84 -10.19
C GLY A 25 -13.04 5.47 -8.86
N LEU A 26 -12.32 5.59 -7.75
CA LEU A 26 -12.87 5.32 -6.41
C LEU A 26 -13.99 6.26 -6.05
N ARG A 27 -13.88 7.57 -6.38
CA ARG A 27 -14.92 8.57 -6.11
C ARG A 27 -16.25 8.24 -6.79
N LYS A 28 -16.23 7.57 -7.94
CA LYS A 28 -17.45 7.11 -8.62
C LYS A 28 -18.13 5.94 -7.89
N LEU A 29 -17.38 5.17 -7.10
CA LEU A 29 -17.88 4.05 -6.30
C LEU A 29 -18.28 4.53 -4.91
N ASP A 30 -17.41 5.29 -4.26
CA ASP A 30 -17.57 5.80 -2.89
C ASP A 30 -16.65 7.02 -2.70
N GLU A 31 -17.22 8.15 -2.34
CA GLU A 31 -16.47 9.40 -2.15
C GLU A 31 -15.56 9.36 -0.93
N ASP A 32 -15.98 8.71 0.15
CA ASP A 32 -15.17 8.60 1.38
C ASP A 32 -14.04 7.60 1.18
N ALA A 33 -14.25 6.54 0.40
CA ALA A 33 -13.18 5.64 0.00
C ALA A 33 -12.09 6.36 -0.80
N ALA A 34 -12.44 7.25 -1.73
CA ALA A 34 -11.47 8.07 -2.44
C ALA A 34 -10.66 8.99 -1.51
N LYS A 35 -11.33 9.59 -0.51
CA LYS A 35 -10.66 10.39 0.53
C LYS A 35 -9.72 9.53 1.38
N HIS A 36 -10.16 8.33 1.80
CA HIS A 36 -9.33 7.40 2.58
C HIS A 36 -8.11 6.92 1.80
N PHE A 37 -8.26 6.57 0.52
CA PHE A 37 -7.14 6.29 -0.35
C PHE A 37 -6.09 7.41 -0.34
N ALA A 38 -6.55 8.65 -0.47
CA ALA A 38 -5.70 9.83 -0.62
C ALA A 38 -5.05 10.28 0.71
N THR A 39 -5.67 10.03 1.86
CA THR A 39 -5.20 10.51 3.17
C THR A 39 -4.51 9.46 4.02
N ASN A 40 -4.70 8.17 3.70
CA ASN A 40 -4.15 7.06 4.49
C ASN A 40 -3.37 6.05 3.62
N PRO A 41 -2.35 6.48 2.83
CA PRO A 41 -1.63 5.56 1.95
C PRO A 41 -0.88 4.46 2.71
N GLY A 42 -0.42 4.70 3.92
CA GLY A 42 0.24 3.69 4.75
C GLY A 42 -0.67 2.48 5.06
N ARG A 43 -1.97 2.71 5.20
CA ARG A 43 -2.94 1.64 5.49
C ARG A 43 -3.06 0.64 4.34
N TRP A 44 -3.41 1.11 3.16
CA TRP A 44 -3.58 0.22 2.01
C TRP A 44 -2.24 -0.33 1.50
N LEU A 45 -1.13 0.38 1.74
CA LEU A 45 0.21 -0.15 1.49
C LEU A 45 0.52 -1.35 2.39
N ALA A 46 0.23 -1.25 3.69
CA ALA A 46 0.39 -2.36 4.64
C ALA A 46 -0.50 -3.55 4.26
N TRP A 47 -1.71 -3.31 3.74
CA TRP A 47 -2.56 -4.36 3.21
C TRP A 47 -1.97 -5.03 1.96
N LEU A 48 -1.39 -4.24 1.02
CA LEU A 48 -0.69 -4.81 -0.14
C LEU A 48 0.46 -5.71 0.28
N GLU A 49 1.24 -5.29 1.27
CA GLU A 49 2.42 -6.03 1.73
C GLU A 49 2.06 -7.32 2.49
N ARG A 50 1.05 -7.27 3.36
CA ARG A 50 0.72 -8.36 4.30
C ARG A 50 -0.62 -9.03 4.07
N GLY A 51 -1.61 -8.29 3.61
CA GLY A 51 -3.01 -8.72 3.56
C GLY A 51 -3.44 -9.36 2.25
N LEU A 52 -2.76 -9.08 1.14
CA LEU A 52 -3.12 -9.63 -0.16
C LEU A 52 -2.57 -11.05 -0.32
N ARG A 53 -3.30 -12.01 0.23
CA ARG A 53 -2.94 -13.43 0.14
C ARG A 53 -2.99 -13.91 -1.31
N LYS A 54 -2.00 -14.69 -1.70
CA LYS A 54 -2.03 -15.40 -2.97
C LYS A 54 -3.12 -16.46 -2.90
N GLU A 55 -4.11 -16.40 -3.78
CA GLU A 55 -5.05 -17.49 -4.04
C GLU A 55 -4.30 -18.62 -4.78
N THR A 56 -3.35 -19.27 -4.12
CA THR A 56 -2.65 -20.42 -4.65
C THR A 56 -3.04 -21.66 -3.87
N SER A 57 -3.17 -22.75 -4.60
CA SER A 57 -3.65 -24.06 -4.20
C SER A 57 -2.81 -24.78 -3.11
N SER A 58 -1.93 -24.10 -2.41
CA SER A 58 -1.15 -24.64 -1.31
C SER A 58 -1.22 -23.70 -0.10
N PRO A 59 -1.72 -24.18 1.05
CA PRO A 59 -1.90 -23.35 2.25
C PRO A 59 -0.57 -22.93 2.92
N ASP A 60 0.57 -23.48 2.53
CA ASP A 60 1.82 -23.36 3.28
C ASP A 60 2.82 -22.34 2.72
N THR A 61 2.54 -21.66 1.61
CA THR A 61 3.45 -20.66 1.04
C THR A 61 2.92 -19.25 1.24
N PHE A 62 3.25 -18.64 2.38
CA PHE A 62 3.09 -17.21 2.60
C PHE A 62 4.20 -16.46 1.86
N HIS A 63 3.84 -15.69 0.85
CA HIS A 63 4.75 -14.73 0.24
C HIS A 63 4.40 -13.34 0.76
N GLU A 64 5.26 -12.78 1.59
CA GLU A 64 5.21 -11.37 1.94
C GLU A 64 5.74 -10.53 0.77
N ARG A 65 5.13 -9.37 0.54
CA ARG A 65 5.65 -8.38 -0.40
C ARG A 65 6.52 -7.38 0.32
N SER A 66 7.64 -7.03 -0.30
CA SER A 66 8.43 -5.86 0.07
C SER A 66 8.32 -4.83 -1.05
N VAL A 67 7.53 -3.78 -0.84
CA VAL A 67 7.34 -2.71 -1.81
C VAL A 67 8.50 -1.73 -1.70
N LEU A 68 9.58 -1.97 -2.46
CA LEU A 68 10.84 -1.24 -2.38
C LEU A 68 10.82 0.08 -3.14
N ILE A 69 10.08 0.14 -4.26
CA ILE A 69 9.83 1.37 -5.02
C ILE A 69 8.37 1.74 -4.84
N ARG A 70 8.14 3.01 -4.49
CA ARG A 70 6.80 3.60 -4.29
C ARG A 70 6.77 4.93 -5.01
N ARG A 71 6.16 4.96 -6.20
CA ARG A 71 6.01 6.17 -7.01
C ARG A 71 4.55 6.54 -7.14
N CYS A 72 4.26 7.84 -7.03
CA CYS A 72 2.92 8.38 -7.19
C CYS A 72 2.97 9.57 -8.15
N TYR A 73 2.15 9.53 -9.16
CA TYR A 73 2.01 10.56 -10.19
C TYR A 73 0.70 11.29 -9.94
N LEU A 74 0.76 12.61 -9.80
CA LEU A 74 -0.43 13.40 -9.51
C LEU A 74 -0.40 14.76 -10.19
N ASN A 75 -1.57 15.27 -10.52
CA ASN A 75 -1.75 16.64 -10.93
C ASN A 75 -1.63 17.57 -9.69
N PRO A 76 -0.57 18.39 -9.58
CA PRO A 76 -0.33 19.21 -8.40
C PRO A 76 -1.39 20.30 -8.19
N ILE A 77 -2.04 20.75 -9.27
CA ILE A 77 -3.07 21.80 -9.22
C ILE A 77 -4.35 21.21 -8.58
N ALA A 78 -4.77 20.04 -9.03
CA ALA A 78 -6.01 19.42 -8.56
C ALA A 78 -5.84 18.69 -7.21
N PHE A 79 -4.70 18.02 -7.00
CA PHE A 79 -4.50 17.07 -5.92
C PHE A 79 -3.30 17.35 -5.02
N GLY A 80 -2.62 18.49 -5.19
CA GLY A 80 -1.42 18.86 -4.42
C GLY A 80 -1.59 18.80 -2.90
N LYS A 81 -2.82 19.02 -2.39
CA LYS A 81 -3.15 18.91 -0.96
C LYS A 81 -2.92 17.51 -0.38
N TYR A 82 -2.95 16.46 -1.21
CA TYR A 82 -2.75 15.07 -0.79
C TYR A 82 -1.28 14.62 -0.81
N ARG A 83 -0.39 15.38 -1.46
CA ARG A 83 1.05 15.09 -1.56
C ARG A 83 1.67 14.69 -0.23
N ARG A 84 1.41 15.47 0.83
CA ARG A 84 1.98 15.27 2.16
C ARG A 84 1.76 13.85 2.72
N TYR A 85 0.59 13.28 2.49
CA TYR A 85 0.27 11.94 3.01
C TYR A 85 1.10 10.86 2.33
N PHE A 86 1.31 10.97 1.02
CA PHE A 86 2.16 10.05 0.27
C PHE A 86 3.64 10.23 0.64
N THR A 87 4.13 11.45 0.74
CA THR A 87 5.52 11.74 1.15
C THR A 87 5.82 11.20 2.56
N GLN A 88 4.87 11.34 3.50
CA GLN A 88 5.00 10.78 4.86
C GLN A 88 5.07 9.25 4.88
N ASN A 89 4.59 8.57 3.83
CA ASN A 89 4.65 7.13 3.66
C ASN A 89 5.74 6.69 2.65
N ALA A 90 6.77 7.52 2.50
CA ALA A 90 7.94 7.26 1.66
C ALA A 90 7.63 7.02 0.17
N PHE A 91 6.61 7.71 -0.37
CA PHE A 91 6.40 7.75 -1.82
C PHE A 91 7.25 8.85 -2.46
N SER A 92 7.89 8.53 -3.57
CA SER A 92 8.43 9.51 -4.50
C SER A 92 7.28 10.07 -5.35
N ILE A 93 7.14 11.40 -5.37
CA ILE A 93 6.05 12.07 -6.06
C ILE A 93 6.55 12.69 -7.36
N SER A 94 5.90 12.35 -8.47
CA SER A 94 6.07 12.99 -9.78
C SER A 94 4.91 13.92 -10.05
N ASP A 95 5.20 15.21 -10.20
CA ASP A 95 4.19 16.20 -10.58
C ASP A 95 3.91 16.12 -12.07
N CYS A 96 2.65 15.91 -12.42
CA CYS A 96 2.15 15.83 -13.77
C CYS A 96 1.09 16.92 -14.00
N PRO A 97 1.52 18.18 -14.19
CA PRO A 97 0.57 19.26 -14.48
C PRO A 97 -0.10 19.04 -15.85
N PRO A 98 -1.32 19.57 -16.05
CA PRO A 98 -1.99 19.48 -17.34
C PRO A 98 -1.19 20.25 -18.40
N LEU A 99 -0.91 19.58 -19.53
CA LEU A 99 -0.16 20.15 -20.66
C LEU A 99 -1.06 20.99 -21.59
N THR A 100 -2.37 20.80 -21.52
CA THR A 100 -3.36 21.50 -22.34
C THR A 100 -4.52 22.00 -21.49
N GLN A 101 -5.23 23.03 -22.01
CA GLN A 101 -6.47 23.51 -21.37
C GLN A 101 -7.56 22.43 -21.25
N GLN A 102 -7.49 21.39 -22.08
CA GLN A 102 -8.40 20.23 -22.06
C GLN A 102 -8.01 19.17 -21.02
N GLY A 103 -6.98 19.43 -20.20
CA GLY A 103 -6.59 18.56 -19.10
C GLY A 103 -5.75 17.33 -19.49
N LYS A 104 -5.29 17.21 -20.74
CA LYS A 104 -4.30 16.17 -21.09
C LYS A 104 -3.04 16.36 -20.27
N ASN A 105 -2.66 15.39 -19.50
CA ASN A 105 -1.40 15.35 -18.76
C ASN A 105 -0.46 14.31 -19.40
N SER A 106 0.80 14.35 -18.98
CA SER A 106 1.82 13.38 -19.42
C SER A 106 1.98 12.21 -18.44
N THR A 107 1.04 12.04 -17.53
CA THR A 107 1.12 11.04 -16.44
C THR A 107 1.39 9.65 -16.97
N ASP A 108 0.61 9.21 -17.96
CA ASP A 108 0.72 7.85 -18.52
C ASP A 108 2.08 7.61 -19.15
N ILE A 109 2.61 8.61 -19.87
CA ILE A 109 3.92 8.54 -20.52
C ILE A 109 5.03 8.48 -19.47
N HIS A 110 5.01 9.39 -18.47
CA HIS A 110 6.00 9.41 -17.41
C HIS A 110 5.98 8.10 -16.61
N MET A 111 4.79 7.63 -16.25
CA MET A 111 4.63 6.40 -15.51
C MET A 111 5.10 5.18 -16.32
N ALA A 112 4.77 5.10 -17.62
CA ALA A 112 5.21 4.01 -18.48
C ALA A 112 6.75 3.98 -18.63
N LEU A 113 7.40 5.13 -18.82
CA LEU A 113 8.85 5.22 -18.89
C LEU A 113 9.50 4.77 -17.57
N ASP A 114 9.02 5.26 -16.44
CA ASP A 114 9.53 4.89 -15.12
C ASP A 114 9.38 3.39 -14.82
N ILE A 115 8.27 2.76 -15.26
CA ILE A 115 8.06 1.31 -15.16
C ILE A 115 9.12 0.57 -15.98
N LEU A 116 9.36 0.99 -17.22
CA LEU A 116 10.34 0.36 -18.11
C LEU A 116 11.77 0.57 -17.63
N ASP A 117 12.10 1.74 -17.12
CA ASP A 117 13.40 2.01 -16.50
C ASP A 117 13.63 1.14 -15.26
N THR A 118 12.57 0.93 -14.46
CA THR A 118 12.63 0.04 -13.29
C THR A 118 12.83 -1.43 -13.68
N LEU A 119 12.40 -1.83 -14.87
CA LEU A 119 12.67 -3.17 -15.40
C LEU A 119 14.18 -3.43 -15.59
N GLY A 120 14.94 -2.39 -15.93
CA GLY A 120 16.41 -2.42 -16.04
C GLY A 120 17.17 -2.17 -14.73
N HIS A 121 16.49 -1.98 -13.62
CA HIS A 121 17.11 -1.65 -12.33
C HIS A 121 18.02 -2.80 -11.82
N PRO A 122 19.20 -2.50 -11.21
CA PRO A 122 20.10 -3.53 -10.66
C PRO A 122 19.42 -4.48 -9.66
N THR A 123 18.49 -3.97 -8.85
CA THR A 123 17.58 -4.83 -8.08
C THR A 123 16.56 -5.43 -9.04
N ARG A 124 16.60 -6.74 -9.24
CA ARG A 124 15.56 -7.43 -9.99
C ARG A 124 14.26 -7.43 -9.16
N PHE A 125 13.26 -6.69 -9.63
CA PHE A 125 11.91 -6.73 -9.06
C PHE A 125 11.15 -7.94 -9.63
N ASP A 126 10.48 -8.68 -8.75
CA ASP A 126 9.71 -9.86 -9.13
C ASP A 126 8.29 -9.47 -9.58
N GLU A 127 7.76 -8.39 -8.99
CA GLU A 127 6.39 -7.93 -9.20
C GLU A 127 6.31 -6.42 -9.45
N PHE A 128 5.48 -6.04 -10.41
CA PHE A 128 5.13 -4.65 -10.72
C PHE A 128 3.66 -4.43 -10.40
N ILE A 129 3.40 -3.47 -9.51
CA ILE A 129 2.05 -3.11 -9.04
C ILE A 129 1.67 -1.78 -9.68
N ILE A 130 0.63 -1.79 -10.51
CA ILE A 130 0.18 -0.63 -11.27
C ILE A 130 -1.22 -0.26 -10.82
N PHE A 131 -1.34 0.88 -10.16
CA PHE A 131 -2.61 1.46 -9.74
C PHE A 131 -3.09 2.44 -10.82
N SER A 132 -3.74 1.92 -11.83
CA SER A 132 -4.45 2.65 -12.88
C SER A 132 -5.49 1.74 -13.53
N GLY A 133 -6.62 2.30 -13.93
CA GLY A 133 -7.65 1.61 -14.73
C GLY A 133 -7.49 1.85 -16.23
N ASP A 134 -6.43 2.55 -16.64
CA ASP A 134 -6.22 2.90 -18.04
C ASP A 134 -5.69 1.72 -18.84
N SER A 135 -6.41 1.36 -19.89
CA SER A 135 -6.04 0.28 -20.81
C SER A 135 -4.82 0.59 -21.68
N ASP A 136 -4.39 1.85 -21.76
CA ASP A 136 -3.21 2.26 -22.52
C ASP A 136 -1.91 1.70 -21.89
N PHE A 137 -1.96 1.22 -20.63
CA PHE A 137 -0.88 0.45 -20.03
C PHE A 137 -0.81 -1.02 -20.48
N THR A 138 -1.74 -1.52 -21.31
CA THR A 138 -1.68 -2.91 -21.82
C THR A 138 -0.34 -3.27 -22.45
N PRO A 139 0.27 -2.44 -23.32
CA PRO A 139 1.59 -2.73 -23.89
C PRO A 139 2.70 -2.85 -22.84
N VAL A 140 2.62 -2.07 -21.76
CA VAL A 140 3.56 -2.11 -20.63
C VAL A 140 3.44 -3.45 -19.90
N LEU A 141 2.21 -3.91 -19.60
CA LEU A 141 1.99 -5.23 -18.96
C LEU A 141 2.54 -6.38 -19.81
N LEU A 142 2.28 -6.35 -21.12
CA LEU A 142 2.82 -7.37 -22.05
C LEU A 142 4.35 -7.36 -22.08
N ARG A 143 4.96 -6.17 -22.00
CA ARG A 143 6.42 -6.03 -21.94
C ARG A 143 6.97 -6.62 -20.62
N LEU A 144 6.36 -6.32 -19.49
CA LEU A 144 6.74 -6.88 -18.19
C LEU A 144 6.66 -8.41 -18.18
N ARG A 145 5.56 -8.96 -18.72
CA ARG A 145 5.38 -10.41 -18.89
C ARG A 145 6.47 -11.04 -19.75
N ALA A 146 6.87 -10.39 -20.85
CA ALA A 146 7.95 -10.89 -21.72
C ALA A 146 9.30 -10.95 -21.01
N TYR A 147 9.48 -10.20 -19.92
CA TYR A 147 10.66 -10.21 -19.06
C TYR A 147 10.47 -11.06 -17.79
N ASP A 148 9.46 -11.92 -17.78
CA ASP A 148 9.15 -12.79 -16.62
C ASP A 148 8.95 -11.96 -15.33
N ARG A 149 8.15 -10.90 -15.44
CA ARG A 149 7.74 -10.08 -14.30
C ARG A 149 6.27 -10.29 -14.03
N ARG A 150 5.97 -10.55 -12.78
CA ARG A 150 4.60 -10.62 -12.32
C ARG A 150 3.96 -9.23 -12.30
N THR A 151 2.69 -9.15 -12.69
CA THR A 151 1.95 -7.91 -12.78
C THR A 151 0.69 -7.95 -11.92
N LEU A 152 0.48 -6.90 -11.13
CA LEU A 152 -0.72 -6.67 -10.36
C LEU A 152 -1.29 -5.31 -10.77
N ILE A 153 -2.56 -5.27 -11.16
CA ILE A 153 -3.25 -4.01 -11.43
C ILE A 153 -4.36 -3.74 -10.41
N MET A 154 -4.52 -2.47 -10.03
CA MET A 154 -5.69 -2.00 -9.29
C MET A 154 -6.48 -1.02 -10.15
N THR A 155 -7.77 -1.31 -10.34
CA THR A 155 -8.67 -0.52 -11.17
C THR A 155 -9.81 0.03 -10.33
N GLY A 156 -9.91 1.36 -10.21
CA GLY A 156 -10.97 2.02 -9.45
C GLY A 156 -12.35 1.94 -10.12
N ALA A 157 -12.39 1.70 -11.43
CA ALA A 157 -13.61 1.59 -12.23
C ALA A 157 -13.56 0.37 -13.15
N ALA A 158 -14.56 0.22 -14.03
CA ALA A 158 -14.54 -0.84 -15.05
C ALA A 158 -13.33 -0.64 -15.98
N ALA A 159 -12.47 -1.66 -16.05
CA ALA A 159 -11.34 -1.69 -16.98
C ALA A 159 -11.62 -2.65 -18.14
N ALA A 160 -10.98 -2.40 -19.29
CA ALA A 160 -11.11 -3.21 -20.49
C ALA A 160 -10.69 -4.67 -20.23
N GLN A 161 -11.38 -5.62 -20.85
CA GLN A 161 -11.09 -7.04 -20.66
C GLN A 161 -9.67 -7.42 -21.10
N SER A 162 -9.17 -6.81 -22.19
CA SER A 162 -7.80 -7.01 -22.66
C SER A 162 -6.75 -6.58 -21.63
N TYR A 163 -6.97 -5.46 -20.95
CA TYR A 163 -6.10 -4.95 -19.90
C TYR A 163 -6.05 -5.91 -18.69
N LYS A 164 -7.23 -6.41 -18.26
CA LYS A 164 -7.31 -7.41 -17.19
C LYS A 164 -6.61 -8.71 -17.56
N ALA A 165 -6.80 -9.19 -18.80
CA ALA A 165 -6.17 -10.42 -19.30
C ALA A 165 -4.64 -10.32 -19.44
N ALA A 166 -4.11 -9.09 -19.57
CA ALA A 166 -2.69 -8.84 -19.62
C ALA A 166 -2.00 -8.88 -18.25
N SER A 167 -2.75 -8.82 -17.14
CA SER A 167 -2.21 -8.86 -15.78
C SER A 167 -2.37 -10.23 -15.12
N ASP A 168 -1.50 -10.54 -14.15
CA ASP A 168 -1.56 -11.80 -13.39
C ASP A 168 -2.51 -11.72 -12.21
N LEU A 169 -2.72 -10.51 -11.67
CA LEU A 169 -3.67 -10.26 -10.59
C LEU A 169 -4.40 -8.92 -10.80
N VAL A 170 -5.72 -8.96 -10.62
CA VAL A 170 -6.58 -7.77 -10.71
C VAL A 170 -7.25 -7.50 -9.38
N ILE A 171 -7.00 -6.31 -8.83
CA ILE A 171 -7.74 -5.78 -7.70
C ILE A 171 -8.77 -4.79 -8.27
N ASN A 172 -10.05 -5.10 -8.16
CA ASN A 172 -11.09 -4.15 -8.51
C ASN A 172 -11.36 -3.16 -7.37
N GLY A 173 -11.99 -2.02 -7.69
CA GLY A 173 -12.27 -0.98 -6.72
C GLY A 173 -13.08 -1.44 -5.51
N HIS A 174 -14.07 -2.31 -5.68
CA HIS A 174 -14.87 -2.83 -4.56
C HIS A 174 -14.03 -3.67 -3.60
N ARG A 175 -13.18 -4.56 -4.12
CA ARG A 175 -12.25 -5.34 -3.29
C ARG A 175 -11.26 -4.43 -2.56
N PHE A 176 -10.71 -3.45 -3.26
CA PHE A 176 -9.78 -2.49 -2.67
C PHE A 176 -10.42 -1.69 -1.54
N ILE A 177 -11.67 -1.25 -1.71
CA ILE A 177 -12.43 -0.56 -0.66
C ILE A 177 -12.65 -1.49 0.53
N ALA A 178 -13.16 -2.70 0.28
CA ALA A 178 -13.52 -3.63 1.35
C ALA A 178 -12.31 -4.14 2.16
N GLU A 179 -11.21 -4.49 1.49
CA GLU A 179 -10.06 -5.11 2.13
C GLU A 179 -8.93 -4.10 2.43
N GLY A 180 -8.61 -3.23 1.48
CA GLY A 180 -7.47 -2.30 1.58
C GLY A 180 -7.78 -1.03 2.37
N LEU A 181 -9.01 -0.51 2.27
CA LEU A 181 -9.38 0.74 2.93
C LEU A 181 -10.17 0.53 4.22
N THR A 182 -11.03 -0.49 4.31
CA THR A 182 -11.89 -0.75 5.47
C THR A 182 -11.52 -2.01 6.26
N GLY A 183 -10.96 -3.03 5.61
CA GLY A 183 -10.72 -4.38 6.17
C GLY A 183 -9.69 -4.46 7.29
N LEU A 184 -8.86 -3.44 7.48
CA LEU A 184 -7.95 -3.33 8.64
C LEU A 184 -8.61 -2.54 9.77
N LYS A 185 -9.90 -2.78 10.03
CA LYS A 185 -10.51 -2.25 11.25
C LYS A 185 -9.80 -2.92 12.43
N ASP A 186 -9.08 -2.05 13.16
CA ASP A 186 -8.85 -2.14 14.59
C ASP A 186 -7.73 -3.00 15.17
N GLU A 187 -6.90 -3.73 14.42
CA GLU A 187 -5.73 -4.35 15.05
C GLU A 187 -4.73 -3.30 15.61
N GLU A 188 -4.53 -2.18 14.93
CA GLU A 188 -3.69 -1.08 15.46
C GLU A 188 -4.40 -0.29 16.57
N SER A 189 -5.71 -0.06 16.43
CA SER A 189 -6.51 0.61 17.46
C SER A 189 -6.60 -0.23 18.74
N ASP A 190 -6.76 -1.54 18.62
CA ASP A 190 -6.83 -2.45 19.76
C ASP A 190 -5.45 -2.71 20.37
N ASN A 191 -4.37 -2.80 19.57
CA ASN A 191 -3.01 -2.86 20.07
C ASN A 191 -2.60 -1.56 20.78
N VAL A 192 -2.93 -0.39 20.25
CA VAL A 192 -2.66 0.90 20.91
C VAL A 192 -3.50 1.03 22.19
N LYS A 193 -4.76 0.63 22.18
CA LYS A 193 -5.62 0.62 23.37
C LYS A 193 -5.14 -0.39 24.42
N SER A 194 -4.75 -1.60 23.99
CA SER A 194 -4.22 -2.63 24.90
C SER A 194 -2.87 -2.21 25.47
N PHE A 195 -1.99 -1.61 24.66
CA PHE A 195 -0.72 -1.06 25.13
C PHE A 195 -0.92 0.11 26.10
N ALA A 196 -1.83 1.03 25.80
CA ALA A 196 -2.18 2.14 26.70
C ALA A 196 -2.81 1.65 28.02
N GLN A 197 -3.62 0.59 27.98
CA GLN A 197 -4.17 -0.05 29.17
C GLN A 197 -3.07 -0.76 29.99
N SER A 198 -2.12 -1.43 29.34
CA SER A 198 -0.98 -2.08 29.98
C SER A 198 -0.07 -1.05 30.66
N VAL A 199 0.22 0.07 30.01
CA VAL A 199 1.00 1.18 30.58
C VAL A 199 0.25 1.80 31.76
N LYS A 200 -1.07 1.99 31.68
CA LYS A 200 -1.87 2.46 32.82
C LYS A 200 -1.83 1.47 34.01
N ARG A 201 -1.94 0.17 33.78
CA ARG A 201 -1.83 -0.85 34.85
C ARG A 201 -0.47 -0.81 35.54
N LEU A 202 0.62 -0.77 34.77
CA LEU A 202 1.99 -0.69 35.27
C LEU A 202 2.24 0.60 36.09
N SER A 203 1.67 1.72 35.69
CA SER A 203 1.81 2.99 36.45
C SER A 203 1.00 2.98 37.73
N VAL A 204 -0.16 2.31 37.78
CA VAL A 204 -0.95 2.13 39.01
C VAL A 204 -0.25 1.17 40.00
N GLU A 205 0.29 0.03 39.49
CA GLU A 205 1.05 -0.93 40.32
C GLU A 205 2.32 -0.33 40.88
N ASN A 206 3.07 0.46 40.10
CA ASN A 206 4.25 1.17 40.58
C ASN A 206 3.90 2.29 41.56
N GLY A 207 2.76 2.97 41.34
CA GLY A 207 2.22 3.94 42.32
C GLY A 207 1.84 3.31 43.68
N LEU A 208 1.21 2.14 43.65
CA LEU A 208 0.86 1.39 44.87
C LEU A 208 2.09 0.84 45.59
N ARG A 209 3.12 0.36 44.88
CA ARG A 209 4.39 -0.07 45.49
C ARG A 209 5.15 1.08 46.12
N SER A 210 5.09 2.29 45.57
CA SER A 210 5.72 3.47 46.19
C SER A 210 5.00 3.95 47.42
N LEU A 211 3.70 3.70 47.59
CA LEU A 211 2.91 4.03 48.76
C LEU A 211 3.12 3.00 49.89
N SER A 212 3.23 1.72 49.59
CA SER A 212 3.50 0.66 50.59
C SER A 212 4.91 0.74 51.18
N ALA A 213 5.87 1.30 50.48
CA ALA A 213 7.24 1.51 50.96
C ALA A 213 7.41 2.73 51.89
N ARG A 214 6.36 3.53 52.13
CA ARG A 214 6.39 4.76 52.92
C ARG A 214 5.61 4.69 54.24
N LEU A 215 5.11 3.52 54.66
CA LEU A 215 4.49 3.36 55.95
C LEU A 215 5.54 2.98 56.99
N PRO A 216 5.81 3.82 58.01
CA PRO A 216 6.70 3.46 59.13
C PRO A 216 6.02 2.40 60.02
N ASN A 217 6.78 1.39 60.38
CA ASN A 217 6.36 0.41 61.41
C ASN A 217 6.13 1.13 62.69
N PHE A 218 4.90 1.30 63.11
CA PHE A 218 4.56 1.61 64.52
C PHE A 218 4.56 0.32 65.32
N THR A 219 5.67 0.05 66.03
CA THR A 219 5.71 -0.92 67.10
C THR A 219 5.13 -0.26 68.34
N THR A 220 4.01 -0.78 68.78
CA THR A 220 3.44 -0.48 70.12
C THR A 220 4.19 -1.29 71.19
N THR A 221 4.79 -0.59 72.15
CA THR A 221 5.14 -1.08 73.49
C THR A 221 3.94 -0.97 74.41
#